data_d18db5c86eca318b12ea2ce7652ee3f4
#
_entry.id   d18db5c86eca318b12ea2ce7652ee3f4
#
_cell.length_a   1.000
_cell.length_b   1.000
_cell.length_c   1.000
_cell.angle_alpha   90.00
_cell.angle_beta   90.00
_cell.angle_gamma   90.00
#
_symmetry.space_group_name_H-M   'P 1'
#
loop_
_entity.id
_entity.type
_entity.pdbx_description
1 polymer ?
#
loop_
_entity_poly.entity_id
_entity_poly.type
_entity_poly.pdbx_seq_one_letter_code
_entity_poly.pdbx_strand_id
1 'polypeptide(L)'
;MQRLALFLGSIVLAASQAQAELIINGQRVSTSELTSSPGIYTPSSSSFQSCLARLKPQALTKGVHAATYDRYTQNLTPDYSVIERLNYQPEFSTPIWDYLSGLVDEERVQQGRQKLQQHRDVLNRVSAAYGIPAETVVAVWGVESNYGDISGKYPLLQALGTLSCEGRRQSY
;
A
#
# COMPACT_ATOMS: atom_id res chain seq x y z
N MET A 1 -62.68 62.85 -5.04
CA MET A 1 -61.25 62.47 -5.14
C MET A 1 -60.98 61.41 -4.06
N GLN A 2 -61.10 60.13 -4.47
CA GLN A 2 -60.98 59.00 -3.56
C GLN A 2 -59.63 58.32 -3.83
N ARG A 3 -58.75 58.26 -2.86
CA ARG A 3 -57.42 57.58 -2.96
C ARG A 3 -57.65 56.10 -2.66
N LEU A 4 -57.34 55.28 -3.65
CA LEU A 4 -57.31 53.83 -3.55
C LEU A 4 -55.96 53.41 -3.02
N ALA A 5 -55.92 52.80 -1.83
CA ALA A 5 -54.72 52.27 -1.23
C ALA A 5 -54.58 50.77 -1.64
N LEU A 6 -53.55 50.42 -2.41
CA LEU A 6 -53.22 49.06 -2.75
C LEU A 6 -52.37 48.47 -1.61
N PHE A 7 -52.95 47.44 -0.96
CA PHE A 7 -52.23 46.58 -0.03
C PHE A 7 -51.50 45.50 -0.87
N LEU A 8 -50.19 45.59 -0.99
CA LEU A 8 -49.34 44.52 -1.46
C LEU A 8 -49.08 43.54 -0.29
N GLY A 9 -49.80 42.43 -0.26
CA GLY A 9 -49.50 41.33 0.67
C GLY A 9 -48.30 40.56 0.19
N SER A 10 -47.22 40.60 0.95
CA SER A 10 -46.03 39.76 0.75
C SER A 10 -46.34 38.33 1.15
N ILE A 11 -46.44 37.43 0.16
CA ILE A 11 -46.52 35.98 0.39
C ILE A 11 -45.09 35.49 0.70
N VAL A 12 -44.83 35.15 1.95
CA VAL A 12 -43.62 34.45 2.36
C VAL A 12 -43.84 32.96 2.08
N LEU A 13 -43.24 32.45 1.02
CA LEU A 13 -43.16 31.00 0.80
C LEU A 13 -42.14 30.45 1.81
N ALA A 14 -42.59 29.77 2.84
CA ALA A 14 -41.78 28.91 3.66
C ALA A 14 -41.43 27.65 2.88
N ALA A 15 -40.23 27.61 2.30
CA ALA A 15 -39.69 26.38 1.75
C ALA A 15 -39.37 25.43 2.91
N SER A 16 -40.18 24.40 3.12
CA SER A 16 -39.87 23.30 4.00
C SER A 16 -38.72 22.51 3.36
N GLN A 17 -37.52 22.61 3.96
CA GLN A 17 -36.40 21.73 3.59
C GLN A 17 -36.75 20.33 4.10
N ALA A 18 -37.14 19.44 3.19
CA ALA A 18 -37.24 18.02 3.47
C ALA A 18 -35.83 17.48 3.72
N GLN A 19 -35.52 17.23 4.97
CA GLN A 19 -34.27 16.53 5.34
C GLN A 19 -34.48 15.05 4.99
N ALA A 20 -33.69 14.56 4.04
CA ALA A 20 -33.65 13.13 3.72
C ALA A 20 -32.89 12.41 4.85
N GLU A 21 -33.56 11.49 5.53
CA GLU A 21 -32.94 10.56 6.49
C GLU A 21 -32.54 9.28 5.77
N LEU A 22 -31.30 8.85 5.94
CA LEU A 22 -30.83 7.53 5.50
C LEU A 22 -30.78 6.57 6.68
N ILE A 23 -31.25 5.34 6.48
CA ILE A 23 -31.15 4.27 7.47
C ILE A 23 -29.98 3.36 7.04
N ILE A 24 -28.90 3.36 7.84
CA ILE A 24 -27.74 2.48 7.63
C ILE A 24 -27.62 1.57 8.86
N ASN A 25 -27.66 0.24 8.63
CA ASN A 25 -27.58 -0.77 9.70
C ASN A 25 -28.61 -0.58 10.83
N GLY A 26 -29.82 -0.11 10.51
CA GLY A 26 -30.91 0.10 11.49
C GLY A 26 -30.77 1.37 12.32
N GLN A 27 -29.78 2.20 12.10
CA GLN A 27 -29.63 3.53 12.73
C GLN A 27 -30.02 4.63 11.73
N ARG A 28 -30.77 5.63 12.23
CA ARG A 28 -31.10 6.83 11.47
C ARG A 28 -29.93 7.79 11.47
N VAL A 29 -29.42 8.10 10.29
CA VAL A 29 -28.31 9.04 10.07
C VAL A 29 -28.86 10.26 9.36
N SER A 30 -28.71 11.44 9.93
CA SER A 30 -29.09 12.71 9.32
C SER A 30 -28.13 13.06 8.19
N THR A 31 -28.63 13.58 7.08
CA THR A 31 -27.80 14.04 5.94
C THR A 31 -26.82 15.15 6.32
N SER A 32 -27.02 15.85 7.45
CA SER A 32 -26.06 16.81 7.97
C SER A 32 -24.81 16.16 8.55
N GLU A 33 -24.85 14.89 8.97
CA GLU A 33 -23.68 14.13 9.43
C GLU A 33 -22.88 13.55 8.27
N LEU A 34 -23.47 13.39 7.09
CA LEU A 34 -22.82 12.92 5.87
C LEU A 34 -22.06 14.03 5.13
N THR A 35 -22.31 15.28 5.44
CA THR A 35 -21.60 16.44 4.84
C THR A 35 -20.35 16.84 5.64
N SER A 36 -20.10 16.27 6.82
CA SER A 36 -18.75 16.20 7.33
C SER A 36 -18.01 15.18 6.46
N SER A 37 -17.42 15.67 5.37
CA SER A 37 -16.47 14.93 4.55
C SER A 37 -15.59 14.12 5.49
N PRO A 38 -15.40 12.80 5.28
CA PRO A 38 -14.26 12.14 5.89
C PRO A 38 -13.08 13.00 5.46
N GLY A 39 -12.52 13.75 6.42
CA GLY A 39 -11.40 14.63 6.14
C GLY A 39 -10.45 13.81 5.30
N ILE A 40 -10.10 14.32 4.12
CA ILE A 40 -9.00 13.76 3.36
C ILE A 40 -7.87 13.76 4.37
N TYR A 41 -7.58 12.56 4.92
CA TYR A 41 -6.45 12.39 5.83
C TYR A 41 -5.24 12.72 4.99
N THR A 42 -4.81 13.97 5.02
CA THR A 42 -3.50 14.39 4.54
C THR A 42 -2.54 14.03 5.66
N PRO A 43 -1.84 12.88 5.55
CA PRO A 43 -0.89 12.48 6.55
C PRO A 43 0.17 13.59 6.62
N SER A 44 0.29 14.24 7.75
CA SER A 44 1.35 15.21 7.95
C SER A 44 2.67 14.47 8.13
N SER A 45 3.76 15.01 7.64
CA SER A 45 5.11 14.46 7.89
C SER A 45 5.38 14.27 9.39
N SER A 46 4.74 15.06 10.24
CA SER A 46 4.82 14.93 11.70
C SER A 46 4.13 13.65 12.21
N SER A 47 3.06 13.16 11.60
CA SER A 47 2.41 11.89 11.97
C SER A 47 3.28 10.69 11.60
N PHE A 48 3.91 10.73 10.44
CA PHE A 48 4.84 9.70 9.97
C PHE A 48 6.07 9.58 10.87
N GLN A 49 6.72 10.69 11.20
CA GLN A 49 7.87 10.70 12.12
C GLN A 49 7.47 10.22 13.54
N SER A 50 6.29 10.59 14.02
CA SER A 50 5.77 10.09 15.30
C SER A 50 5.53 8.58 15.26
N CYS A 51 5.07 8.03 14.13
CA CYS A 51 4.95 6.58 13.93
C CYS A 51 6.31 5.90 13.97
N LEU A 52 7.30 6.39 13.22
CA LEU A 52 8.66 5.84 13.24
C LEU A 52 9.24 5.86 14.66
N ALA A 53 9.02 6.94 15.42
CA ALA A 53 9.46 7.01 16.82
C ALA A 53 8.82 5.92 17.70
N ARG A 54 7.54 5.57 17.47
CA ARG A 54 6.87 4.46 18.19
C ARG A 54 7.41 3.07 17.80
N LEU A 55 7.89 2.89 16.56
CA LEU A 55 8.48 1.63 16.11
C LEU A 55 9.90 1.40 16.66
N LYS A 56 10.60 2.46 17.06
CA LYS A 56 11.97 2.37 17.55
C LYS A 56 12.16 1.36 18.70
N PRO A 57 11.36 1.36 19.79
CA PRO A 57 11.53 0.38 20.86
C PRO A 57 11.44 -1.07 20.36
N GLN A 58 10.54 -1.37 19.41
CA GLN A 58 10.41 -2.70 18.83
C GLN A 58 11.67 -3.08 18.03
N ALA A 59 12.22 -2.16 17.24
CA ALA A 59 13.46 -2.39 16.50
C ALA A 59 14.65 -2.69 17.46
N LEU A 60 14.73 -1.97 18.57
CA LEU A 60 15.77 -2.21 19.59
C LEU A 60 15.66 -3.60 20.22
N THR A 61 14.45 -4.08 20.50
CA THR A 61 14.24 -5.45 21.01
C THR A 61 14.63 -6.53 20.01
N LYS A 62 14.68 -6.20 18.71
CA LYS A 62 15.16 -7.08 17.64
C LYS A 62 16.65 -6.94 17.34
N GLY A 63 17.40 -6.22 18.18
CA GLY A 63 18.86 -6.09 18.07
C GLY A 63 19.33 -4.95 17.19
N VAL A 64 18.46 -4.07 16.71
CA VAL A 64 18.87 -2.86 15.99
C VAL A 64 19.43 -1.83 16.96
N HIS A 65 20.64 -1.34 16.73
CA HIS A 65 21.23 -0.29 17.57
C HIS A 65 20.49 1.05 17.40
N ALA A 66 20.28 1.78 18.49
CA ALA A 66 19.56 3.05 18.51
C ALA A 66 20.13 4.06 17.50
N ALA A 67 21.47 4.23 17.47
CA ALA A 67 22.13 5.13 16.53
C ALA A 67 21.92 4.72 15.06
N THR A 68 21.87 3.41 14.78
CA THR A 68 21.56 2.89 13.43
C THR A 68 20.13 3.22 13.06
N TYR A 69 19.17 2.96 13.97
CA TYR A 69 17.76 3.29 13.73
C TYR A 69 17.60 4.78 13.42
N ASP A 70 18.11 5.65 14.27
CA ASP A 70 17.99 7.10 14.10
C ASP A 70 18.63 7.58 12.80
N ARG A 71 19.84 7.12 12.50
CA ARG A 71 20.55 7.49 11.26
C ARG A 71 19.73 7.23 10.01
N TYR A 72 18.99 6.13 9.96
CA TYR A 72 18.27 5.70 8.77
C TYR A 72 16.80 6.13 8.73
N THR A 73 16.24 6.60 9.85
CA THR A 73 14.81 6.99 9.91
C THR A 73 14.57 8.50 10.08
N GLN A 74 15.53 9.25 10.62
CA GLN A 74 15.36 10.68 10.96
C GLN A 74 14.91 11.57 9.79
N ASN A 75 15.31 11.24 8.57
CA ASN A 75 14.99 12.02 7.36
C ASN A 75 14.05 11.29 6.39
N LEU A 76 13.45 10.17 6.81
CA LEU A 76 12.51 9.48 5.96
C LEU A 76 11.22 10.29 5.80
N THR A 77 10.76 10.36 4.57
CA THR A 77 9.45 10.89 4.20
C THR A 77 8.59 9.75 3.65
N PRO A 78 7.27 9.76 3.84
CA PRO A 78 6.42 8.71 3.29
C PRO A 78 6.38 8.78 1.76
N ASP A 79 6.36 7.62 1.12
CA ASP A 79 6.12 7.46 -0.32
C ASP A 79 4.76 6.81 -0.54
N TYR A 80 3.74 7.62 -0.80
CA TYR A 80 2.37 7.13 -0.96
C TYR A 80 2.16 6.29 -2.22
N SER A 81 3.06 6.34 -3.19
CA SER A 81 2.98 5.50 -4.39
C SER A 81 3.08 4.00 -4.06
N VAL A 82 3.74 3.63 -2.94
CA VAL A 82 3.75 2.24 -2.47
C VAL A 82 2.40 1.80 -1.90
N ILE A 83 1.63 2.74 -1.32
CA ILE A 83 0.28 2.46 -0.80
C ILE A 83 -0.70 2.20 -1.95
N GLU A 84 -0.63 3.00 -3.02
CA GLU A 84 -1.47 2.83 -4.21
C GLU A 84 -1.28 1.44 -4.83
N ARG A 85 -0.05 0.92 -4.80
CA ARG A 85 0.28 -0.40 -5.35
C ARG A 85 -0.15 -1.59 -4.48
N LEU A 86 -0.50 -1.38 -3.20
CA LEU A 86 -0.96 -2.47 -2.33
C LEU A 86 -2.19 -3.23 -2.85
N ASN A 87 -2.99 -2.58 -3.70
CA ASN A 87 -4.19 -3.17 -4.28
C ASN A 87 -3.94 -3.72 -5.70
N TYR A 88 -2.73 -3.55 -6.24
CA TYR A 88 -2.38 -4.08 -7.54
C TYR A 88 -1.79 -5.48 -7.39
N GLN A 89 -2.60 -6.48 -7.67
CA GLN A 89 -2.25 -7.90 -7.59
C GLN A 89 -2.60 -8.54 -8.94
N PRO A 90 -1.68 -8.45 -9.92
CA PRO A 90 -1.92 -8.97 -11.28
C PRO A 90 -2.17 -10.48 -11.30
N GLU A 91 -1.61 -11.22 -10.34
CA GLU A 91 -1.83 -12.65 -10.18
C GLU A 91 -3.30 -13.04 -9.96
N PHE A 92 -4.15 -12.13 -9.49
CA PHE A 92 -5.59 -12.36 -9.32
C PHE A 92 -6.46 -11.74 -10.41
N SER A 93 -5.90 -10.88 -11.27
CA SER A 93 -6.65 -10.14 -12.28
C SER A 93 -6.26 -10.48 -13.71
N THR A 94 -5.05 -11.00 -13.93
CA THR A 94 -4.52 -11.39 -15.24
C THR A 94 -4.86 -12.86 -15.51
N PRO A 95 -5.33 -13.24 -16.72
CA PRO A 95 -5.47 -14.63 -17.10
C PRO A 95 -4.20 -15.41 -16.87
N ILE A 96 -4.31 -16.64 -16.35
CA ILE A 96 -3.14 -17.41 -15.91
C ILE A 96 -2.06 -17.60 -17.00
N TRP A 97 -2.47 -17.80 -18.24
CA TRP A 97 -1.52 -17.99 -19.33
C TRP A 97 -0.75 -16.72 -19.70
N ASP A 98 -1.43 -15.57 -19.65
CA ASP A 98 -0.81 -14.26 -19.89
C ASP A 98 0.16 -13.92 -18.74
N TYR A 99 -0.25 -14.22 -17.50
CA TYR A 99 0.60 -14.06 -16.33
C TYR A 99 1.87 -14.92 -16.41
N LEU A 100 1.72 -16.21 -16.73
CA LEU A 100 2.84 -17.12 -16.87
C LEU A 100 3.78 -16.74 -18.03
N SER A 101 3.24 -16.31 -19.18
CA SER A 101 4.06 -15.89 -20.32
C SER A 101 4.93 -14.66 -20.02
N GLY A 102 4.48 -13.79 -19.12
CA GLY A 102 5.27 -12.66 -18.63
C GLY A 102 6.37 -13.05 -17.64
N LEU A 103 6.22 -14.20 -16.98
CA LEU A 103 7.19 -14.70 -16.00
C LEU A 103 8.21 -15.66 -16.57
N VAL A 104 7.84 -16.44 -17.59
CA VAL A 104 8.67 -17.50 -18.14
C VAL A 104 8.77 -17.34 -19.66
N ASP A 105 9.90 -16.85 -20.11
CA ASP A 105 10.30 -16.75 -21.51
C ASP A 105 11.54 -17.58 -21.78
N GLU A 106 11.85 -17.81 -23.05
CA GLU A 106 13.00 -18.65 -23.45
C GLU A 106 14.33 -18.06 -22.98
N GLU A 107 14.48 -16.74 -22.99
CA GLU A 107 15.71 -16.08 -22.53
C GLU A 107 15.94 -16.34 -21.04
N ARG A 108 14.90 -16.19 -20.20
CA ARG A 108 14.98 -16.48 -18.77
C ARG A 108 15.27 -17.93 -18.48
N VAL A 109 14.70 -18.87 -19.25
CA VAL A 109 15.01 -20.30 -19.15
C VAL A 109 16.48 -20.59 -19.48
N GLN A 110 17.02 -19.98 -20.53
CA GLN A 110 18.43 -20.14 -20.92
C GLN A 110 19.37 -19.58 -19.84
N GLN A 111 19.08 -18.39 -19.33
CA GLN A 111 19.84 -17.81 -18.21
C GLN A 111 19.79 -18.70 -16.96
N GLY A 112 18.62 -19.26 -16.65
CA GLY A 112 18.46 -20.19 -15.53
C GLY A 112 19.33 -21.43 -15.65
N ARG A 113 19.42 -22.03 -16.83
CA ARG A 113 20.33 -23.16 -17.11
C ARG A 113 21.79 -22.78 -16.89
N GLN A 114 22.19 -21.58 -17.30
CA GLN A 114 23.54 -21.08 -17.04
C GLN A 114 23.79 -20.88 -15.54
N LYS A 115 22.83 -20.29 -14.80
CA LYS A 115 22.93 -20.09 -13.35
C LYS A 115 23.02 -21.42 -12.59
N LEU A 116 22.27 -22.45 -13.02
CA LEU A 116 22.39 -23.82 -12.47
C LEU A 116 23.83 -24.35 -12.59
N GLN A 117 24.47 -24.13 -13.73
CA GLN A 117 25.86 -24.58 -13.93
C GLN A 117 26.85 -23.73 -13.13
N GLN A 118 26.72 -22.41 -13.18
CA GLN A 118 27.60 -21.45 -12.49
C GLN A 118 27.63 -21.66 -10.98
N HIS A 119 26.48 -21.98 -10.39
CA HIS A 119 26.29 -22.10 -8.95
C HIS A 119 26.11 -23.53 -8.45
N ARG A 120 26.49 -24.53 -9.27
CA ARG A 120 26.27 -25.96 -9.00
C ARG A 120 26.66 -26.37 -7.56
N ASP A 121 27.84 -25.97 -7.11
CA ASP A 121 28.37 -26.42 -5.82
C ASP A 121 27.56 -25.88 -4.64
N VAL A 122 27.16 -24.62 -4.69
CA VAL A 122 26.32 -24.03 -3.63
C VAL A 122 24.91 -24.60 -3.70
N LEU A 123 24.35 -24.77 -4.88
CA LEU A 123 23.02 -25.33 -5.08
C LEU A 123 22.93 -26.77 -4.61
N ASN A 124 23.96 -27.60 -4.85
CA ASN A 124 24.02 -28.96 -4.33
C ASN A 124 24.05 -29.00 -2.78
N ARG A 125 24.81 -28.10 -2.15
CA ARG A 125 24.80 -28.00 -0.67
C ARG A 125 23.43 -27.57 -0.13
N VAL A 126 22.77 -26.60 -0.77
CA VAL A 126 21.41 -26.16 -0.40
C VAL A 126 20.42 -27.30 -0.58
N SER A 127 20.44 -27.99 -1.74
CA SER A 127 19.57 -29.13 -2.01
C SER A 127 19.75 -30.25 -0.97
N ALA A 128 21.01 -30.57 -0.62
CA ALA A 128 21.29 -31.58 0.39
C ALA A 128 20.85 -31.18 1.79
N ALA A 129 20.98 -29.90 2.15
CA ALA A 129 20.61 -29.40 3.48
C ALA A 129 19.10 -29.24 3.67
N TYR A 130 18.38 -28.85 2.65
CA TYR A 130 16.97 -28.45 2.75
C TYR A 130 16.01 -29.34 1.95
N GLY A 131 16.50 -30.30 1.17
CA GLY A 131 15.67 -31.19 0.33
C GLY A 131 14.97 -30.49 -0.84
N ILE A 132 15.44 -29.29 -1.23
CA ILE A 132 14.83 -28.50 -2.31
C ILE A 132 15.63 -28.70 -3.59
N PRO A 133 14.98 -29.04 -4.73
CA PRO A 133 15.69 -29.16 -6.03
C PRO A 133 16.39 -27.85 -6.41
N ALA A 134 17.59 -27.96 -6.95
CA ALA A 134 18.38 -26.79 -7.39
C ALA A 134 17.65 -25.94 -8.44
N GLU A 135 16.90 -26.61 -9.31
CA GLU A 135 16.08 -25.98 -10.35
C GLU A 135 15.00 -25.08 -9.75
N THR A 136 14.36 -25.50 -8.63
CA THR A 136 13.35 -24.71 -7.92
C THR A 136 13.97 -23.43 -7.36
N VAL A 137 15.15 -23.52 -6.74
CA VAL A 137 15.85 -22.36 -6.18
C VAL A 137 16.18 -21.36 -7.30
N VAL A 138 16.70 -21.84 -8.43
CA VAL A 138 17.06 -20.98 -9.57
C VAL A 138 15.83 -20.40 -10.26
N ALA A 139 14.73 -21.17 -10.38
CA ALA A 139 13.49 -20.68 -10.96
C ALA A 139 12.89 -19.53 -10.15
N VAL A 140 12.83 -19.67 -8.83
CA VAL A 140 12.37 -18.58 -7.94
C VAL A 140 13.29 -17.35 -8.08
N TRP A 141 14.60 -17.53 -8.06
CA TRP A 141 15.56 -16.44 -8.27
C TRP A 141 15.33 -15.69 -9.57
N GLY A 142 15.05 -16.43 -10.65
CA GLY A 142 14.74 -15.85 -11.96
C GLY A 142 13.45 -15.05 -11.99
N VAL A 143 12.38 -15.61 -11.44
CA VAL A 143 11.04 -14.96 -11.40
C VAL A 143 11.06 -13.70 -10.52
N GLU A 144 11.68 -13.77 -9.34
CA GLU A 144 11.65 -12.69 -8.36
C GLU A 144 12.53 -11.48 -8.76
N SER A 145 13.67 -11.71 -9.39
CA SER A 145 14.65 -10.64 -9.59
C SER A 145 15.42 -10.71 -10.92
N ASN A 146 14.97 -11.53 -11.85
CA ASN A 146 15.75 -11.82 -13.07
C ASN A 146 17.22 -12.14 -12.76
N TYR A 147 17.43 -13.10 -11.86
CA TYR A 147 18.76 -13.53 -11.38
C TYR A 147 19.59 -12.42 -10.73
N GLY A 148 18.93 -11.43 -10.13
CA GLY A 148 19.56 -10.30 -9.45
C GLY A 148 19.79 -9.08 -10.33
N ASP A 149 19.43 -9.11 -11.61
CA ASP A 149 19.58 -7.97 -12.53
C ASP A 149 18.54 -6.87 -12.28
N ILE A 150 17.40 -7.24 -11.68
CA ILE A 150 16.34 -6.30 -11.32
C ILE A 150 16.35 -6.09 -9.81
N SER A 151 16.81 -4.92 -9.38
CA SER A 151 16.61 -4.42 -8.03
C SER A 151 15.34 -3.58 -7.95
N GLY A 152 14.70 -3.57 -6.77
CA GLY A 152 13.48 -2.78 -6.55
C GLY A 152 13.65 -1.29 -6.89
N LYS A 153 12.60 -0.67 -7.39
CA LYS A 153 12.57 0.77 -7.75
C LYS A 153 12.47 1.69 -6.54
N TYR A 154 12.02 1.16 -5.41
CA TYR A 154 11.75 1.93 -4.19
C TYR A 154 12.90 1.79 -3.19
N PRO A 155 13.34 2.89 -2.56
CA PRO A 155 14.25 2.81 -1.43
C PRO A 155 13.60 1.98 -0.32
N LEU A 156 14.25 0.87 0.06
CA LEU A 156 13.64 -0.16 0.91
C LEU A 156 13.11 0.39 2.23
N LEU A 157 13.92 1.19 2.94
CA LEU A 157 13.51 1.73 4.24
C LEU A 157 12.36 2.74 4.13
N GLN A 158 12.31 3.53 3.05
CA GLN A 158 11.22 4.45 2.79
C GLN A 158 9.93 3.69 2.51
N ALA A 159 9.98 2.68 1.63
CA ALA A 159 8.84 1.85 1.31
C ALA A 159 8.30 1.12 2.54
N LEU A 160 9.17 0.42 3.29
CA LEU A 160 8.78 -0.30 4.49
C LEU A 160 8.27 0.63 5.61
N GLY A 161 8.91 1.78 5.82
CA GLY A 161 8.45 2.79 6.77
C GLY A 161 7.06 3.31 6.40
N THR A 162 6.83 3.59 5.12
CA THR A 162 5.51 4.03 4.63
C THR A 162 4.45 2.95 4.84
N LEU A 163 4.74 1.71 4.45
CA LEU A 163 3.80 0.59 4.64
C LEU A 163 3.49 0.34 6.12
N SER A 164 4.47 0.46 6.99
CA SER A 164 4.30 0.25 8.43
C SER A 164 3.48 1.36 9.11
N CYS A 165 3.62 2.59 8.66
CA CYS A 165 2.98 3.75 9.28
C CYS A 165 1.65 4.15 8.62
N GLU A 166 1.53 3.99 7.32
CA GLU A 166 0.40 4.47 6.51
C GLU A 166 -0.37 3.32 5.85
N GLY A 167 0.19 2.10 5.85
CA GLY A 167 -0.41 0.93 5.21
C GLY A 167 -1.59 0.36 6.00
N ARG A 168 -2.52 -0.28 5.29
CA ARG A 168 -3.70 -0.94 5.88
C ARG A 168 -3.37 -2.22 6.67
N ARG A 169 -2.18 -2.79 6.46
CA ARG A 169 -1.74 -4.06 7.04
C ARG A 169 -0.61 -3.81 8.04
N GLN A 170 -0.91 -3.09 9.11
CA GLN A 170 0.07 -2.78 10.16
C GLN A 170 0.44 -3.98 11.06
N SER A 171 -0.16 -5.15 10.84
CA SER A 171 -0.01 -6.36 11.68
C SER A 171 1.00 -7.38 11.13
N TYR A 172 1.86 -7.01 10.19
CA TYR A 172 2.94 -7.87 9.71
C TYR A 172 4.26 -7.59 10.43
#